data_dba0d457f574c0353e11fe9bd35b7b5b
#
_entry.id   dba0d457f574c0353e11fe9bd35b7b5b
#
_cell.length_a   1.000
_cell.length_b   1.000
_cell.length_c   1.000
_cell.angle_alpha   90.00
_cell.angle_beta   90.00
_cell.angle_gamma   90.00
#
_symmetry.space_group_name_H-M   'P 1'
#
loop_
_entity.id
_entity.type
_entity.pdbx_description
1 polymer ?
#
loop_
_entity_poly.entity_id
_entity_poly.type
_entity_poly.pdbx_seq_one_letter_code
_entity_poly.pdbx_strand_id
1 'polypeptide(L)'
;VDGIRLDAADVLDFDFMRALRRTAAEVKEDFWLMGEVIHGDYSRWVNGETLHSVTNYALHKALYSGHNDHNYFEIAHTVKYLQNMGNLDLYNFVDNHDVERIYTKLSNKAHFAPVHVLLYTLPGVPSIYYGSEFGIEGKKEKFSDDSLRPALDIKDYADAVQKNPCTALIAALGKIRQHTPALSYGSYAELQLTNRQFAFARDLDGIRVIVTVNNDDNAADMSLPAGNCAEYIGTLTGRKVPVQDGRINVTVAANSGEIWVPAGEMPEYIPVKTETADIEKVQEETEETTSTQTESPAQKTITAAEETAAAKAEDIQPEKTADTSAISAENSFPENTEAAAEKEKTVIVAVSYTHLR
;
A
#
# COMPACT_ATOMS: atom_id res chain seq x y z
N VAL A 1 17.43 -5.01 -19.16
CA VAL A 1 16.37 -5.15 -18.14
C VAL A 1 16.99 -5.70 -16.86
N ASP A 2 16.43 -5.33 -15.71
CA ASP A 2 16.96 -5.66 -14.38
C ASP A 2 16.09 -6.68 -13.64
N GLY A 3 14.95 -7.03 -14.23
CA GLY A 3 14.04 -8.01 -13.68
C GLY A 3 12.86 -8.29 -14.61
N ILE A 4 12.05 -9.28 -14.23
CA ILE A 4 10.82 -9.69 -14.93
C ILE A 4 9.70 -9.87 -13.89
N ARG A 5 8.49 -9.45 -14.24
CA ARG A 5 7.26 -9.88 -13.59
C ARG A 5 6.64 -11.02 -14.37
N LEU A 6 6.35 -12.11 -13.69
CA LEU A 6 5.59 -13.26 -14.23
C LEU A 6 4.11 -13.03 -13.92
N ASP A 7 3.29 -12.97 -14.94
CA ASP A 7 1.85 -12.94 -14.85
C ASP A 7 1.31 -14.30 -14.39
N ALA A 8 0.25 -14.31 -13.58
CA ALA A 8 -0.40 -15.51 -13.07
C ALA A 8 0.61 -16.57 -12.57
N ALA A 9 1.60 -16.16 -11.79
CA ALA A 9 2.70 -17.03 -11.37
C ALA A 9 2.25 -18.21 -10.50
N ASP A 10 1.07 -18.13 -9.90
CA ASP A 10 0.47 -19.21 -9.09
C ASP A 10 0.08 -20.46 -9.90
N VAL A 11 -0.09 -20.33 -11.22
CA VAL A 11 -0.39 -21.46 -12.12
C VAL A 11 0.82 -21.93 -12.95
N LEU A 12 1.97 -21.27 -12.81
CA LEU A 12 3.18 -21.67 -13.52
C LEU A 12 3.85 -22.87 -12.86
N ASP A 13 4.49 -23.69 -13.69
CA ASP A 13 5.24 -24.86 -13.25
C ASP A 13 6.50 -24.46 -12.44
N PHE A 14 6.75 -25.14 -11.32
CA PHE A 14 7.89 -24.85 -10.47
C PHE A 14 9.25 -25.23 -11.09
N ASP A 15 9.30 -26.25 -11.95
CA ASP A 15 10.54 -26.59 -12.67
C ASP A 15 10.90 -25.51 -13.67
N PHE A 16 9.89 -24.93 -14.33
CA PHE A 16 10.08 -23.74 -15.15
C PHE A 16 10.63 -22.56 -14.33
N MET A 17 10.05 -22.26 -13.17
CA MET A 17 10.55 -21.16 -12.32
C MET A 17 11.98 -21.40 -11.85
N ARG A 18 12.32 -22.64 -11.47
CA ARG A 18 13.70 -23.01 -11.10
C ARG A 18 14.68 -22.87 -12.27
N ALA A 19 14.27 -23.27 -13.47
CA ALA A 19 15.09 -23.10 -14.67
C ALA A 19 15.29 -21.62 -14.99
N LEU A 20 14.21 -20.81 -14.94
CA LEU A 20 14.26 -19.37 -15.14
C LEU A 20 15.19 -18.69 -14.12
N ARG A 21 15.09 -19.06 -12.84
CA ARG A 21 15.95 -18.52 -11.78
C ARG A 21 17.43 -18.75 -12.06
N ARG A 22 17.80 -19.99 -12.43
CA ARG A 22 19.19 -20.33 -12.77
C ARG A 22 19.67 -19.55 -13.99
N THR A 23 18.91 -19.57 -15.08
CA THR A 23 19.28 -18.87 -16.32
C THR A 23 19.41 -17.35 -16.09
N ALA A 24 18.50 -16.76 -15.33
CA ALA A 24 18.57 -15.33 -15.01
C ALA A 24 19.85 -14.99 -14.24
N ALA A 25 20.19 -15.78 -13.22
CA ALA A 25 21.39 -15.57 -12.41
C ALA A 25 22.70 -15.78 -13.21
N GLU A 26 22.73 -16.70 -14.21
CA GLU A 26 23.87 -16.88 -15.11
C GLU A 26 24.10 -15.66 -16.02
N VAL A 27 23.03 -14.96 -16.41
CA VAL A 27 23.10 -13.77 -17.28
C VAL A 27 23.40 -12.50 -16.48
N LYS A 28 22.74 -12.38 -15.32
CA LYS A 28 22.88 -11.22 -14.43
C LYS A 28 22.60 -11.66 -12.99
N GLU A 29 23.61 -11.62 -12.12
CA GLU A 29 23.56 -12.14 -10.73
C GLU A 29 22.41 -11.53 -9.92
N ASP A 30 22.18 -10.23 -10.06
CA ASP A 30 21.15 -9.46 -9.34
C ASP A 30 19.82 -9.31 -10.12
N PHE A 31 19.57 -10.20 -11.12
CA PHE A 31 18.33 -10.15 -11.89
C PHE A 31 17.12 -10.51 -11.03
N TRP A 32 16.19 -9.56 -10.89
CA TRP A 32 15.05 -9.71 -10.01
C TRP A 32 13.85 -10.40 -10.67
N LEU A 33 13.35 -11.47 -10.05
CA LEU A 33 12.17 -12.21 -10.49
C LEU A 33 11.02 -11.98 -9.52
N MET A 34 9.93 -11.42 -10.01
CA MET A 34 8.70 -11.17 -9.25
C MET A 34 7.54 -11.88 -9.93
N GLY A 35 6.66 -12.50 -9.16
CA GLY A 35 5.47 -13.18 -9.67
C GLY A 35 4.17 -12.55 -9.18
N GLU A 36 3.14 -12.62 -9.99
CA GLU A 36 1.79 -12.36 -9.51
C GLU A 36 1.23 -13.61 -8.86
N VAL A 37 0.93 -13.50 -7.56
CA VAL A 37 0.26 -14.52 -6.76
C VAL A 37 -0.79 -13.83 -5.90
N ILE A 38 -2.04 -14.24 -6.05
CA ILE A 38 -3.15 -13.58 -5.34
C ILE A 38 -3.34 -14.20 -3.96
N HIS A 39 -3.31 -15.53 -3.85
CA HIS A 39 -3.64 -16.26 -2.63
C HIS A 39 -2.66 -17.38 -2.33
N GLY A 40 -2.60 -17.77 -1.05
CA GLY A 40 -1.85 -18.93 -0.58
C GLY A 40 -0.68 -18.60 0.33
N ASP A 41 0.14 -19.58 0.58
CA ASP A 41 1.38 -19.44 1.31
C ASP A 41 2.48 -18.96 0.36
N TYR A 42 2.82 -17.68 0.43
CA TYR A 42 3.78 -17.04 -0.46
C TYR A 42 5.18 -17.66 -0.41
N SER A 43 5.56 -18.33 0.68
CA SER A 43 6.85 -19.01 0.80
C SER A 43 7.05 -20.13 -0.24
N ARG A 44 5.96 -20.63 -0.82
CA ARG A 44 6.02 -21.62 -1.90
C ARG A 44 6.68 -21.08 -3.15
N TRP A 45 6.50 -19.78 -3.44
CA TRP A 45 7.04 -19.12 -4.63
C TRP A 45 8.27 -18.28 -4.30
N VAL A 46 8.36 -17.71 -3.09
CA VAL A 46 9.46 -16.84 -2.67
C VAL A 46 10.46 -17.64 -1.86
N ASN A 47 11.52 -18.09 -2.51
CA ASN A 47 12.60 -18.84 -1.88
C ASN A 47 13.87 -18.78 -2.76
N GLY A 48 14.95 -19.42 -2.29
CA GLY A 48 16.25 -19.39 -2.98
C GLY A 48 16.27 -20.05 -4.37
N GLU A 49 15.28 -20.85 -4.73
CA GLU A 49 15.26 -21.62 -5.97
C GLU A 49 14.31 -21.06 -7.03
N THR A 50 13.31 -20.27 -6.64
CA THR A 50 12.24 -19.79 -7.51
C THR A 50 12.22 -18.26 -7.62
N LEU A 51 11.24 -17.58 -7.09
CA LEU A 51 11.09 -16.12 -7.22
C LEU A 51 11.74 -15.38 -6.05
N HIS A 52 12.12 -14.14 -6.29
CA HIS A 52 12.60 -13.22 -5.24
C HIS A 52 11.46 -12.59 -4.47
N SER A 53 10.31 -12.39 -5.13
CA SER A 53 9.14 -11.72 -4.58
C SER A 53 7.86 -12.16 -5.28
N VAL A 54 6.73 -11.95 -4.62
CA VAL A 54 5.39 -12.02 -5.24
C VAL A 54 4.53 -10.87 -4.75
N THR A 55 3.45 -10.59 -5.48
CA THR A 55 2.45 -9.57 -5.13
C THR A 55 1.79 -9.84 -3.79
N ASN A 56 1.77 -8.85 -2.91
CA ASN A 56 1.22 -8.97 -1.56
C ASN A 56 -0.26 -8.54 -1.53
N TYR A 57 -1.14 -9.33 -2.12
CA TYR A 57 -2.59 -9.07 -2.10
C TYR A 57 -3.19 -9.13 -0.70
N ALA A 58 -2.61 -9.92 0.21
CA ALA A 58 -3.07 -9.98 1.60
C ALA A 58 -2.91 -8.62 2.28
N LEU A 59 -1.74 -7.99 2.16
CA LEU A 59 -1.50 -6.66 2.72
C LEU A 59 -2.28 -5.57 1.96
N HIS A 60 -2.37 -5.64 0.63
CA HIS A 60 -3.22 -4.73 -0.15
C HIS A 60 -4.65 -4.69 0.40
N LYS A 61 -5.26 -5.87 0.61
CA LYS A 61 -6.62 -5.96 1.16
C LYS A 61 -6.70 -5.35 2.57
N ALA A 62 -5.76 -5.70 3.46
CA ALA A 62 -5.76 -5.19 4.82
C ALA A 62 -5.54 -3.66 4.88
N LEU A 63 -4.71 -3.09 4.00
CA LEU A 63 -4.45 -1.66 3.97
C LEU A 63 -5.72 -0.85 3.68
N TYR A 64 -6.46 -1.17 2.61
CA TYR A 64 -7.65 -0.38 2.30
C TYR A 64 -8.82 -0.67 3.26
N SER A 65 -9.08 -1.93 3.62
CA SER A 65 -10.19 -2.26 4.50
C SER A 65 -9.93 -1.79 5.93
N GLY A 66 -8.71 -1.98 6.45
CA GLY A 66 -8.34 -1.51 7.79
C GLY A 66 -8.47 0.00 7.96
N HIS A 67 -8.28 0.79 6.88
CA HIS A 67 -8.54 2.22 6.91
C HIS A 67 -10.04 2.54 6.82
N ASN A 68 -10.75 1.92 5.88
CA ASN A 68 -12.19 2.18 5.68
C ASN A 68 -13.04 1.76 6.89
N ASP A 69 -12.67 0.66 7.54
CA ASP A 69 -13.37 0.10 8.70
C ASP A 69 -12.82 0.62 10.03
N HIS A 70 -11.84 1.54 10.01
CA HIS A 70 -11.11 1.99 11.19
C HIS A 70 -10.63 0.82 12.06
N ASN A 71 -9.96 -0.16 11.45
CA ASN A 71 -9.56 -1.40 12.10
C ASN A 71 -8.10 -1.76 11.80
N TYR A 72 -7.17 -1.14 12.50
CA TYR A 72 -5.74 -1.44 12.35
C TYR A 72 -5.35 -2.84 12.88
N PHE A 73 -6.20 -3.52 13.64
CA PHE A 73 -5.96 -4.93 14.01
C PHE A 73 -5.89 -5.83 12.79
N GLU A 74 -6.65 -5.54 11.72
CA GLU A 74 -6.57 -6.29 10.47
C GLU A 74 -5.19 -6.18 9.82
N ILE A 75 -4.62 -4.96 9.78
CA ILE A 75 -3.29 -4.72 9.22
C ILE A 75 -2.22 -5.43 10.06
N ALA A 76 -2.24 -5.23 11.37
CA ALA A 76 -1.28 -5.84 12.29
C ALA A 76 -1.34 -7.38 12.24
N HIS A 77 -2.55 -7.95 12.22
CA HIS A 77 -2.74 -9.40 12.07
C HIS A 77 -2.18 -9.91 10.74
N THR A 78 -2.41 -9.20 9.65
CA THR A 78 -1.87 -9.56 8.34
C THR A 78 -0.35 -9.51 8.32
N VAL A 79 0.27 -8.47 8.88
CA VAL A 79 1.73 -8.39 8.98
C VAL A 79 2.29 -9.57 9.77
N LYS A 80 1.70 -9.89 10.92
CA LYS A 80 2.09 -11.05 11.74
C LYS A 80 1.92 -12.38 10.99
N TYR A 81 0.83 -12.55 10.25
CA TYR A 81 0.60 -13.72 9.42
C TYR A 81 1.68 -13.88 8.35
N LEU A 82 2.05 -12.79 7.66
CA LEU A 82 3.10 -12.80 6.65
C LEU A 82 4.48 -13.08 7.26
N GLN A 83 4.78 -12.55 8.45
CA GLN A 83 6.03 -12.87 9.16
C GLN A 83 6.16 -14.35 9.52
N ASN A 84 5.06 -15.05 9.78
CA ASN A 84 5.05 -16.50 10.05
C ASN A 84 5.42 -17.34 8.80
N MET A 85 5.32 -16.78 7.59
CA MET A 85 5.81 -17.42 6.35
C MET A 85 7.33 -17.28 6.15
N GLY A 86 8.01 -16.55 7.03
CA GLY A 86 9.40 -16.16 6.93
C GLY A 86 9.56 -14.67 6.65
N ASN A 87 10.77 -14.19 6.62
CA ASN A 87 11.06 -12.79 6.27
C ASN A 87 11.08 -12.64 4.74
N LEU A 88 9.90 -12.71 4.13
CA LEU A 88 9.75 -12.61 2.68
C LEU A 88 9.74 -11.13 2.25
N ASP A 89 10.53 -10.79 1.25
CA ASP A 89 10.50 -9.48 0.61
C ASP A 89 9.36 -9.44 -0.43
N LEU A 90 8.13 -9.25 0.07
CA LEU A 90 6.94 -9.21 -0.78
C LEU A 90 6.75 -7.85 -1.45
N TYR A 91 6.23 -7.87 -2.69
CA TYR A 91 5.89 -6.68 -3.46
C TYR A 91 4.59 -6.07 -2.94
N ASN A 92 4.72 -5.03 -2.11
CA ASN A 92 3.61 -4.33 -1.47
C ASN A 92 3.04 -3.24 -2.39
N PHE A 93 1.73 -3.14 -2.44
CA PHE A 93 1.03 -2.14 -3.23
C PHE A 93 -0.30 -1.77 -2.57
N VAL A 94 -0.83 -0.60 -2.90
CA VAL A 94 -2.16 -0.15 -2.47
C VAL A 94 -3.17 -0.22 -3.61
N ASP A 95 -2.70 -0.16 -4.85
CA ASP A 95 -3.45 -0.42 -6.07
C ASP A 95 -2.52 -0.89 -7.19
N ASN A 96 -3.08 -1.41 -8.27
CA ASN A 96 -2.39 -1.81 -9.49
C ASN A 96 -3.34 -1.71 -10.70
N HIS A 97 -2.92 -2.28 -11.84
CA HIS A 97 -3.68 -2.25 -13.09
C HIS A 97 -4.94 -3.14 -13.10
N ASP A 98 -5.16 -3.97 -12.08
CA ASP A 98 -6.27 -4.94 -12.00
C ASP A 98 -7.25 -4.64 -10.86
N VAL A 99 -6.91 -3.73 -9.94
CA VAL A 99 -7.77 -3.35 -8.82
C VAL A 99 -8.08 -1.85 -8.84
N GLU A 100 -9.16 -1.46 -8.17
CA GLU A 100 -9.53 -0.04 -8.03
C GLU A 100 -8.38 0.80 -7.52
N ARG A 101 -8.25 2.03 -8.06
CA ARG A 101 -7.31 3.03 -7.57
C ARG A 101 -7.52 3.28 -6.08
N ILE A 102 -6.44 3.36 -5.31
CA ILE A 102 -6.54 3.54 -3.86
C ILE A 102 -7.32 4.81 -3.49
N TYR A 103 -7.13 5.89 -4.25
CA TYR A 103 -7.86 7.13 -4.00
C TYR A 103 -9.37 6.97 -4.16
N THR A 104 -9.84 6.14 -5.12
CA THR A 104 -11.26 5.77 -5.26
C THR A 104 -11.72 4.86 -4.13
N LYS A 105 -10.89 3.89 -3.75
CA LYS A 105 -11.25 2.84 -2.80
C LYS A 105 -11.37 3.32 -1.35
N LEU A 106 -10.62 4.36 -0.99
CA LEU A 106 -10.70 4.97 0.33
C LEU A 106 -12.00 5.75 0.50
N SER A 107 -12.78 5.39 1.53
CA SER A 107 -14.02 6.08 1.92
C SER A 107 -13.74 7.51 2.39
N ASN A 108 -12.67 7.68 3.19
CA ASN A 108 -12.14 8.99 3.58
C ASN A 108 -10.83 9.24 2.83
N LYS A 109 -10.78 10.29 2.00
CA LYS A 109 -9.60 10.63 1.19
C LYS A 109 -8.40 11.07 2.05
N ALA A 110 -8.64 11.56 3.26
CA ALA A 110 -7.58 11.89 4.22
C ALA A 110 -6.76 10.64 4.64
N HIS A 111 -7.33 9.44 4.53
CA HIS A 111 -6.61 8.19 4.78
C HIS A 111 -5.52 7.89 3.73
N PHE A 112 -5.44 8.68 2.65
CA PHE A 112 -4.33 8.56 1.70
C PHE A 112 -2.96 8.71 2.38
N ALA A 113 -2.86 9.61 3.37
CA ALA A 113 -1.60 9.81 4.08
C ALA A 113 -1.20 8.60 4.94
N PRO A 114 -1.99 8.14 5.93
CA PRO A 114 -1.59 7.00 6.76
C PRO A 114 -1.44 5.69 5.98
N VAL A 115 -2.23 5.45 4.92
CA VAL A 115 -2.09 4.23 4.11
C VAL A 115 -0.75 4.19 3.37
N HIS A 116 -0.26 5.33 2.86
CA HIS A 116 1.05 5.38 2.18
C HIS A 116 2.21 5.40 3.18
N VAL A 117 2.05 5.99 4.36
CA VAL A 117 3.05 5.83 5.45
C VAL A 117 3.24 4.33 5.75
N LEU A 118 2.16 3.57 5.89
CA LEU A 118 2.24 2.12 6.11
C LEU A 118 2.86 1.39 4.91
N LEU A 119 2.46 1.72 3.68
CA LEU A 119 3.02 1.10 2.48
C LEU A 119 4.56 1.22 2.43
N TYR A 120 5.09 2.41 2.75
CA TYR A 120 6.52 2.69 2.66
C TYR A 120 7.34 2.20 3.86
N THR A 121 6.69 1.84 4.97
CA THR A 121 7.40 1.54 6.23
C THR A 121 7.23 0.12 6.74
N LEU A 122 6.16 -0.58 6.37
CA LEU A 122 5.98 -2.00 6.65
C LEU A 122 7.03 -2.86 5.90
N PRO A 123 7.33 -4.08 6.41
CA PRO A 123 8.23 -5.02 5.72
C PRO A 123 7.79 -5.32 4.29
N GLY A 124 8.76 -5.44 3.38
CA GLY A 124 8.57 -5.70 1.95
C GLY A 124 8.99 -4.54 1.06
N VAL A 125 8.73 -4.64 -0.23
CA VAL A 125 9.12 -3.70 -1.27
C VAL A 125 7.90 -2.86 -1.68
N PRO A 126 7.83 -1.56 -1.34
CA PRO A 126 6.71 -0.71 -1.70
C PRO A 126 6.69 -0.41 -3.20
N SER A 127 5.51 -0.37 -3.76
CA SER A 127 5.27 -0.05 -5.16
C SER A 127 4.15 0.97 -5.30
N ILE A 128 4.33 1.92 -6.21
CA ILE A 128 3.32 2.89 -6.62
C ILE A 128 2.93 2.62 -8.06
N TYR A 129 1.66 2.41 -8.30
CA TYR A 129 1.13 2.30 -9.65
C TYR A 129 1.01 3.69 -10.28
N TYR A 130 1.40 3.83 -11.56
CA TYR A 130 1.44 5.14 -12.24
C TYR A 130 0.11 5.88 -12.13
N GLY A 131 0.16 7.16 -11.81
CA GLY A 131 -1.02 8.02 -11.61
C GLY A 131 -1.55 8.01 -10.17
N SER A 132 -1.27 6.97 -9.37
CA SER A 132 -1.71 6.94 -7.97
C SER A 132 -0.98 7.97 -7.13
N GLU A 133 0.25 8.34 -7.52
CA GLU A 133 1.00 9.46 -6.93
C GLU A 133 0.31 10.82 -7.12
N PHE A 134 -0.57 10.93 -8.11
CA PHE A 134 -1.36 12.16 -8.35
C PHE A 134 -2.72 12.13 -7.66
N GLY A 135 -3.08 11.02 -7.01
CA GLY A 135 -4.40 10.82 -6.42
C GLY A 135 -5.51 10.66 -7.46
N ILE A 136 -5.20 10.11 -8.66
CA ILE A 136 -6.22 9.90 -9.69
C ILE A 136 -7.23 8.85 -9.25
N GLU A 137 -8.46 9.04 -9.64
CA GLU A 137 -9.54 8.08 -9.43
C GLU A 137 -9.62 7.06 -10.55
N GLY A 138 -10.14 5.87 -10.25
CA GLY A 138 -10.42 4.82 -11.21
C GLY A 138 -11.13 3.65 -10.55
N LYS A 139 -12.29 3.31 -11.05
CA LYS A 139 -13.13 2.22 -10.56
C LYS A 139 -13.07 1.03 -11.50
N LYS A 140 -12.94 -0.18 -10.95
CA LYS A 140 -13.01 -1.39 -11.74
C LYS A 140 -14.42 -1.56 -12.34
N GLU A 141 -14.51 -1.63 -13.66
CA GLU A 141 -15.75 -1.89 -14.36
C GLU A 141 -15.86 -3.37 -14.73
N LYS A 142 -17.10 -3.84 -14.96
CA LYS A 142 -17.33 -5.28 -15.20
C LYS A 142 -16.68 -5.80 -16.47
N PHE A 143 -16.53 -4.94 -17.49
CA PHE A 143 -16.06 -5.34 -18.82
C PHE A 143 -14.99 -4.41 -19.39
N SER A 144 -14.42 -3.51 -18.59
CA SER A 144 -13.35 -2.61 -19.00
C SER A 144 -12.44 -2.28 -17.81
N ASP A 145 -11.13 -2.20 -18.10
CA ASP A 145 -10.11 -1.70 -17.18
C ASP A 145 -9.64 -0.30 -17.56
N ASP A 146 -10.30 0.37 -18.52
CA ASP A 146 -9.86 1.66 -19.07
C ASP A 146 -9.72 2.73 -17.99
N SER A 147 -10.65 2.78 -17.02
CA SER A 147 -10.60 3.71 -15.89
C SER A 147 -9.40 3.46 -14.97
N LEU A 148 -8.87 2.23 -14.94
CA LEU A 148 -7.68 1.86 -14.17
C LEU A 148 -6.38 2.17 -14.91
N ARG A 149 -6.44 2.28 -16.25
CA ARG A 149 -5.28 2.40 -17.15
C ARG A 149 -5.34 3.64 -18.06
N PRO A 150 -5.64 4.84 -17.51
CA PRO A 150 -5.77 6.04 -18.32
C PRO A 150 -4.45 6.41 -18.99
N ALA A 151 -4.51 6.95 -20.20
CA ALA A 151 -3.37 7.62 -20.79
C ALA A 151 -3.16 8.98 -20.10
N LEU A 152 -1.97 9.20 -19.54
CA LEU A 152 -1.61 10.45 -18.85
C LEU A 152 -0.61 11.24 -19.68
N ASP A 153 -0.81 12.56 -19.83
CA ASP A 153 0.25 13.44 -20.31
C ASP A 153 1.05 13.95 -19.10
N ILE A 154 2.32 13.56 -19.00
CA ILE A 154 3.20 13.93 -17.88
C ILE A 154 3.37 15.45 -17.75
N LYS A 155 3.11 16.22 -18.80
CA LYS A 155 3.17 17.69 -18.76
C LYS A 155 2.10 18.30 -17.85
N ASP A 156 0.95 17.63 -17.72
CA ASP A 156 -0.13 18.07 -16.85
C ASP A 156 0.23 17.96 -15.37
N TYR A 157 1.30 17.22 -15.06
CA TYR A 157 1.80 16.92 -13.70
C TYR A 157 3.21 17.48 -13.46
N ALA A 158 3.72 18.36 -14.32
CA ALA A 158 5.12 18.81 -14.25
C ALA A 158 5.50 19.47 -12.91
N ASP A 159 4.56 20.11 -12.24
CA ASP A 159 4.73 20.75 -10.93
C ASP A 159 3.98 20.03 -9.79
N ALA A 160 3.61 18.77 -9.99
CA ALA A 160 2.81 18.01 -9.02
C ALA A 160 3.50 17.87 -7.65
N VAL A 161 4.83 17.75 -7.59
CA VAL A 161 5.55 17.68 -6.31
C VAL A 161 5.33 18.94 -5.46
N GLN A 162 5.15 20.11 -6.08
CA GLN A 162 4.93 21.38 -5.40
C GLN A 162 3.45 21.66 -5.11
N LYS A 163 2.53 21.18 -5.95
CA LYS A 163 1.12 21.58 -5.94
C LYS A 163 0.15 20.47 -5.53
N ASN A 164 0.55 19.20 -5.67
CA ASN A 164 -0.30 18.07 -5.36
C ASN A 164 0.14 17.40 -4.05
N PRO A 165 -0.67 17.41 -2.99
CA PRO A 165 -0.30 16.86 -1.69
C PRO A 165 -0.02 15.36 -1.72
N CYS A 166 -0.69 14.58 -2.59
CA CYS A 166 -0.44 13.16 -2.76
C CYS A 166 0.98 12.93 -3.31
N THR A 167 1.35 13.68 -4.36
CA THR A 167 2.68 13.58 -4.98
C THR A 167 3.77 14.04 -4.03
N ALA A 168 3.56 15.14 -3.31
CA ALA A 168 4.51 15.65 -2.32
C ALA A 168 4.78 14.61 -1.22
N LEU A 169 3.72 13.98 -0.70
CA LEU A 169 3.83 12.93 0.32
C LEU A 169 4.60 11.71 -0.19
N ILE A 170 4.23 11.18 -1.36
CA ILE A 170 4.89 10.00 -1.93
C ILE A 170 6.36 10.27 -2.22
N ALA A 171 6.69 11.46 -2.76
CA ALA A 171 8.07 11.87 -2.98
C ALA A 171 8.87 11.96 -1.68
N ALA A 172 8.26 12.49 -0.60
CA ALA A 172 8.87 12.55 0.72
C ALA A 172 9.11 11.13 1.28
N LEU A 173 8.10 10.27 1.25
CA LEU A 173 8.20 8.88 1.74
C LEU A 173 9.27 8.07 0.99
N GLY A 174 9.36 8.25 -0.33
CA GLY A 174 10.42 7.63 -1.13
C GLY A 174 11.82 8.05 -0.68
N LYS A 175 12.04 9.35 -0.47
CA LYS A 175 13.32 9.88 0.04
C LYS A 175 13.62 9.39 1.46
N ILE A 176 12.63 9.42 2.35
CA ILE A 176 12.78 8.92 3.72
C ILE A 176 13.25 7.46 3.71
N ARG A 177 12.58 6.60 2.93
CA ARG A 177 12.95 5.19 2.85
C ARG A 177 14.36 4.98 2.28
N GLN A 178 14.75 5.75 1.25
CA GLN A 178 16.10 5.68 0.65
C GLN A 178 17.19 6.01 1.66
N HIS A 179 16.94 6.95 2.58
CA HIS A 179 17.92 7.42 3.56
C HIS A 179 17.78 6.76 4.94
N THR A 180 16.85 5.83 5.10
CA THR A 180 16.57 5.14 6.36
C THR A 180 16.64 3.63 6.17
N PRO A 181 17.85 3.02 6.17
CA PRO A 181 18.03 1.59 5.91
C PRO A 181 17.18 0.66 6.78
N ALA A 182 16.87 1.08 8.02
CA ALA A 182 15.99 0.33 8.92
C ALA A 182 14.61 0.09 8.32
N LEU A 183 14.07 0.98 7.50
CA LEU A 183 12.77 0.79 6.82
C LEU A 183 12.82 -0.31 5.76
N SER A 184 13.99 -0.56 5.17
CA SER A 184 14.18 -1.62 4.17
C SER A 184 14.60 -2.95 4.79
N TYR A 185 15.56 -2.93 5.71
CA TYR A 185 16.24 -4.12 6.19
C TYR A 185 16.02 -4.41 7.68
N GLY A 186 15.43 -3.48 8.44
CA GLY A 186 15.22 -3.61 9.87
C GLY A 186 14.19 -4.67 10.24
N SER A 187 14.32 -5.27 11.41
CA SER A 187 13.29 -6.12 12.00
C SER A 187 12.05 -5.29 12.38
N TYR A 188 10.90 -5.93 12.36
CA TYR A 188 9.62 -5.31 12.72
C TYR A 188 9.22 -5.68 14.15
N ALA A 189 8.76 -4.70 14.93
CA ALA A 189 8.20 -4.91 16.25
C ALA A 189 6.98 -4.00 16.48
N GLU A 190 5.83 -4.58 16.79
CA GLU A 190 4.63 -3.84 17.19
C GLU A 190 4.88 -3.14 18.53
N LEU A 191 4.50 -1.86 18.65
CA LEU A 191 4.67 -1.07 19.87
C LEU A 191 3.34 -0.68 20.53
N GLN A 192 2.34 -0.30 19.72
CA GLN A 192 1.02 0.05 20.18
C GLN A 192 -0.01 -0.24 19.09
N LEU A 193 -1.16 -0.79 19.49
CA LEU A 193 -2.23 -1.12 18.55
C LEU A 193 -3.60 -0.84 19.20
N THR A 194 -4.41 -0.07 18.49
CA THR A 194 -5.83 0.12 18.75
C THR A 194 -6.59 0.00 17.44
N ASN A 195 -7.90 0.18 17.44
CA ASN A 195 -8.65 0.22 16.18
C ASN A 195 -8.18 1.34 15.24
N ARG A 196 -7.80 2.50 15.81
CA ARG A 196 -7.54 3.73 15.04
C ARG A 196 -6.09 4.21 15.11
N GLN A 197 -5.30 3.70 16.03
CA GLN A 197 -3.88 4.05 16.19
C GLN A 197 -3.02 2.82 16.08
N PHE A 198 -1.93 2.93 15.32
CA PHE A 198 -0.95 1.88 15.17
C PHE A 198 0.45 2.47 15.21
N ALA A 199 1.31 1.86 16.04
CA ALA A 199 2.72 2.19 16.10
C ALA A 199 3.58 0.92 16.12
N PHE A 200 4.69 0.96 15.39
CA PHE A 200 5.66 -0.12 15.33
C PHE A 200 7.08 0.43 15.18
N ALA A 201 8.05 -0.41 15.48
CA ALA A 201 9.46 -0.13 15.25
C ALA A 201 10.01 -0.90 14.07
N ARG A 202 11.03 -0.32 13.45
CA ARG A 202 11.95 -0.98 12.51
C ARG A 202 13.35 -0.84 13.12
N ASP A 203 13.92 -1.96 13.53
CA ASP A 203 15.20 -2.01 14.25
C ASP A 203 16.32 -2.57 13.34
N LEU A 204 17.41 -1.83 13.17
CA LEU A 204 18.59 -2.23 12.39
C LEU A 204 19.84 -1.71 13.08
N ASP A 205 20.81 -2.59 13.36
CA ASP A 205 22.14 -2.26 13.90
C ASP A 205 22.12 -1.35 15.14
N GLY A 206 21.11 -1.55 16.00
CA GLY A 206 20.91 -0.76 17.22
C GLY A 206 20.14 0.56 17.01
N ILE A 207 19.84 0.91 15.78
CA ILE A 207 19.01 2.06 15.43
C ILE A 207 17.54 1.63 15.41
N ARG A 208 16.70 2.31 16.19
CA ARG A 208 15.25 2.13 16.21
C ARG A 208 14.57 3.27 15.50
N VAL A 209 13.88 2.99 14.40
CA VAL A 209 12.95 3.90 13.73
C VAL A 209 11.55 3.56 14.20
N ILE A 210 10.79 4.55 14.62
CA ILE A 210 9.41 4.37 15.11
C ILE A 210 8.46 4.96 14.07
N VAL A 211 7.41 4.20 13.73
CA VAL A 211 6.36 4.64 12.82
C VAL A 211 5.06 4.74 13.61
N THR A 212 4.34 5.83 13.41
CA THR A 212 3.03 6.07 14.02
C THR A 212 2.02 6.43 12.95
N VAL A 213 0.82 5.85 13.01
CA VAL A 213 -0.31 6.22 12.16
C VAL A 213 -1.59 6.33 12.97
N ASN A 214 -2.46 7.25 12.53
CA ASN A 214 -3.74 7.52 13.14
C ASN A 214 -4.80 7.71 12.03
N ASN A 215 -5.85 6.89 12.03
CA ASN A 215 -6.99 7.03 11.10
C ASN A 215 -8.27 7.52 11.81
N ASP A 216 -8.11 8.15 12.99
CA ASP A 216 -9.19 8.85 13.67
C ASP A 216 -9.29 10.30 13.16
N ASP A 217 -10.49 10.87 13.23
CA ASP A 217 -10.74 12.28 12.92
C ASP A 217 -10.25 13.22 14.03
N ASN A 218 -9.73 12.69 15.13
CA ASN A 218 -9.11 13.42 16.22
C ASN A 218 -7.63 13.04 16.34
N ALA A 219 -6.81 13.98 16.81
CA ALA A 219 -5.43 13.72 17.18
C ALA A 219 -5.36 12.72 18.35
N ALA A 220 -4.31 11.91 18.39
CA ALA A 220 -4.10 10.90 19.41
C ALA A 220 -2.71 10.99 20.03
N ASP A 221 -2.65 10.92 21.35
CA ASP A 221 -1.41 10.87 22.10
C ASP A 221 -0.91 9.42 22.22
N MET A 222 0.39 9.23 21.99
CA MET A 222 1.06 7.94 22.12
C MET A 222 2.30 8.09 22.96
N SER A 223 2.52 7.13 23.87
CA SER A 223 3.78 6.98 24.61
C SER A 223 4.44 5.68 24.19
N LEU A 224 5.59 5.76 23.53
CA LEU A 224 6.20 4.62 22.84
C LEU A 224 7.60 4.34 23.36
N PRO A 225 8.02 3.07 23.50
CA PRO A 225 9.37 2.72 23.90
C PRO A 225 10.37 3.17 22.84
N ALA A 226 11.33 3.99 23.27
CA ALA A 226 12.37 4.54 22.42
C ALA A 226 13.55 3.57 22.22
N GLY A 227 14.41 3.89 21.24
CA GLY A 227 15.75 3.32 21.14
C GLY A 227 16.75 4.04 22.04
N ASN A 228 18.02 3.68 21.90
CA ASN A 228 19.12 4.28 22.67
C ASN A 228 19.60 5.59 22.02
N CYS A 229 18.79 6.65 22.15
CA CYS A 229 19.13 7.99 21.69
C CYS A 229 18.49 9.04 22.62
N ALA A 230 18.93 10.28 22.50
CA ALA A 230 18.43 11.38 23.35
C ALA A 230 17.16 12.04 22.79
N GLU A 231 17.01 12.05 21.47
CA GLU A 231 15.94 12.78 20.76
C GLU A 231 15.57 12.06 19.46
N TYR A 232 14.29 12.15 19.07
CA TYR A 232 13.78 11.75 17.77
C TYR A 232 13.36 12.96 16.94
N ILE A 233 13.44 12.81 15.61
CA ILE A 233 12.96 13.79 14.64
C ILE A 233 11.86 13.12 13.80
N GLY A 234 10.68 13.74 13.73
CA GLY A 234 9.63 13.37 12.78
C GLY A 234 10.03 13.79 11.38
N THR A 235 10.14 12.84 10.47
CA THR A 235 10.71 13.09 9.13
C THR A 235 9.76 13.83 8.20
N LEU A 236 8.46 13.73 8.42
CA LEU A 236 7.45 14.45 7.63
C LEU A 236 7.21 15.86 8.17
N THR A 237 7.25 16.04 9.50
CA THR A 237 6.92 17.32 10.15
C THR A 237 8.14 18.12 10.57
N GLY A 238 9.32 17.50 10.68
CA GLY A 238 10.52 18.12 11.27
C GLY A 238 10.45 18.29 12.80
N ARG A 239 9.38 17.78 13.45
CA ARG A 239 9.16 17.92 14.89
C ARG A 239 10.20 17.12 15.68
N LYS A 240 10.83 17.75 16.66
CA LYS A 240 11.78 17.14 17.58
C LYS A 240 11.10 16.72 18.86
N VAL A 241 11.40 15.49 19.32
CA VAL A 241 10.82 14.93 20.54
C VAL A 241 11.93 14.31 21.39
N PRO A 242 12.13 14.78 22.63
CA PRO A 242 13.14 14.21 23.53
C PRO A 242 12.71 12.82 24.02
N VAL A 243 13.68 11.95 24.25
CA VAL A 243 13.48 10.69 24.96
C VAL A 243 13.47 10.97 26.47
N GLN A 244 12.42 10.57 27.15
CA GLN A 244 12.26 10.67 28.59
C GLN A 244 11.89 9.31 29.16
N ASP A 245 12.64 8.84 30.14
CA ASP A 245 12.43 7.54 30.78
C ASP A 245 12.37 6.36 29.78
N GLY A 246 13.19 6.41 28.71
CA GLY A 246 13.24 5.41 27.64
C GLY A 246 12.03 5.43 26.71
N ARG A 247 11.27 6.53 26.68
CA ARG A 247 10.05 6.67 25.86
C ARG A 247 10.03 7.99 25.10
N ILE A 248 9.33 8.01 23.98
CA ILE A 248 8.88 9.23 23.32
C ILE A 248 7.40 9.42 23.55
N ASN A 249 6.99 10.67 23.81
CA ASN A 249 5.59 11.06 23.92
C ASN A 249 5.24 11.94 22.73
N VAL A 250 4.34 11.46 21.89
CA VAL A 250 4.01 12.11 20.62
C VAL A 250 2.51 12.25 20.47
N THR A 251 2.08 13.35 19.90
CA THR A 251 0.71 13.54 19.41
C THR A 251 0.72 13.35 17.90
N VAL A 252 -0.06 12.39 17.41
CA VAL A 252 -0.25 12.11 15.98
C VAL A 252 -1.55 12.77 15.53
N ALA A 253 -1.47 13.64 14.54
CA ALA A 253 -2.64 14.37 14.05
C ALA A 253 -3.72 13.42 13.50
N ALA A 254 -4.94 13.94 13.34
CA ALA A 254 -6.04 13.23 12.69
C ALA A 254 -5.64 12.76 11.28
N ASN A 255 -6.04 11.55 10.89
CA ASN A 255 -5.86 11.02 9.54
C ASN A 255 -4.42 11.16 9.00
N SER A 256 -3.42 10.92 9.84
CA SER A 256 -2.01 11.16 9.51
C SER A 256 -1.09 10.03 9.95
N GLY A 257 0.19 10.20 9.64
CA GLY A 257 1.26 9.34 10.14
C GLY A 257 2.58 10.10 10.23
N GLU A 258 3.53 9.56 10.99
CA GLU A 258 4.87 10.11 11.14
C GLU A 258 5.90 8.99 11.26
N ILE A 259 7.10 9.28 10.79
CA ILE A 259 8.26 8.38 10.88
C ILE A 259 9.31 9.08 11.76
N TRP A 260 9.52 8.54 12.95
CA TRP A 260 10.42 9.08 13.93
C TRP A 260 11.80 8.41 13.81
N VAL A 261 12.82 9.20 13.54
CA VAL A 261 14.20 8.72 13.44
C VAL A 261 15.06 9.34 14.54
N PRO A 262 16.06 8.61 15.08
CA PRO A 262 16.98 9.16 16.07
C PRO A 262 17.71 10.39 15.51
N ALA A 263 17.75 11.47 16.28
CA ALA A 263 18.53 12.65 15.92
C ALA A 263 20.04 12.33 15.93
N GLY A 264 20.75 12.72 14.87
CA GLY A 264 22.20 12.50 14.72
C GLY A 264 22.60 11.23 13.97
N GLU A 265 21.67 10.31 13.72
CA GLU A 265 21.90 9.09 12.94
C GLU A 265 21.53 9.25 11.45
N MET A 266 20.98 10.40 11.06
CA MET A 266 20.52 10.67 9.71
C MET A 266 21.55 11.49 8.93
N PRO A 267 21.80 11.15 7.64
CA PRO A 267 22.37 12.13 6.72
C PRO A 267 21.44 13.35 6.66
N GLU A 268 22.02 14.55 6.39
CA GLU A 268 21.27 15.80 6.30
C GLU A 268 20.00 15.63 5.43
N TYR A 269 18.89 15.32 6.07
CA TYR A 269 17.57 15.23 5.44
C TYR A 269 16.91 16.58 5.61
N ILE A 270 16.62 17.22 4.49
CA ILE A 270 15.79 18.42 4.49
C ILE A 270 14.33 17.95 4.43
N PRO A 271 13.54 18.12 5.51
CA PRO A 271 12.12 17.81 5.47
C PRO A 271 11.47 18.58 4.32
N VAL A 272 10.76 17.90 3.45
CA VAL A 272 9.83 18.59 2.54
C VAL A 272 8.74 19.16 3.44
N LYS A 273 8.71 20.48 3.65
CA LYS A 273 7.58 21.12 4.30
C LYS A 273 6.35 20.86 3.42
N THR A 274 5.58 19.86 3.75
CA THR A 274 4.21 19.77 3.30
C THR A 274 3.46 20.87 4.05
N GLU A 275 3.01 21.89 3.34
CA GLU A 275 2.17 22.97 3.88
C GLU A 275 0.77 22.43 4.22
N THR A 276 0.71 21.42 5.06
CA THR A 276 -0.56 20.94 5.65
C THR A 276 -1.09 21.89 6.72
N ALA A 277 -0.29 22.89 7.12
CA ALA A 277 -0.71 23.90 8.09
C ALA A 277 -1.58 25.03 7.52
N ASP A 278 -1.68 25.17 6.18
CA ASP A 278 -2.44 26.28 5.59
C ASP A 278 -3.84 25.87 5.10
N ILE A 279 -4.21 24.59 5.17
CA ILE A 279 -5.56 24.14 4.80
C ILE A 279 -6.59 24.60 5.84
N GLU A 280 -6.22 24.73 7.11
CA GLU A 280 -7.12 25.25 8.15
C GLU A 280 -7.37 26.76 7.99
N LYS A 281 -6.41 27.55 7.50
CA LYS A 281 -6.60 28.99 7.28
C LYS A 281 -7.46 29.33 6.08
N VAL A 282 -7.44 28.51 5.03
CA VAL A 282 -8.28 28.72 3.84
C VAL A 282 -9.76 28.39 4.12
N GLN A 283 -10.05 27.51 5.08
CA GLN A 283 -11.42 27.23 5.49
C GLN A 283 -12.00 28.33 6.39
N GLU A 284 -11.20 28.96 7.26
CA GLU A 284 -11.67 30.11 8.06
C GLU A 284 -11.93 31.37 7.21
N GLU A 285 -11.11 31.64 6.18
CA GLU A 285 -11.33 32.80 5.30
C GLU A 285 -12.52 32.64 4.34
N THR A 286 -12.94 31.38 4.02
CA THR A 286 -14.12 31.12 3.18
C THR A 286 -15.44 31.15 3.96
N GLU A 287 -15.44 30.94 5.27
CA GLU A 287 -16.65 31.07 6.11
C GLU A 287 -16.94 32.52 6.50
N GLU A 288 -15.95 33.38 6.59
CA GLU A 288 -16.15 34.80 6.97
C GLU A 288 -16.66 35.67 5.81
N THR A 289 -16.58 35.22 4.56
CA THR A 289 -17.05 35.97 3.37
C THR A 289 -18.48 35.63 2.93
N THR A 290 -19.16 34.64 3.57
CA THR A 290 -20.51 34.22 3.17
C THR A 290 -21.64 34.71 4.12
N SER A 291 -21.34 35.54 5.11
CA SER A 291 -22.31 35.98 6.10
C SER A 291 -22.81 37.44 5.93
N THR A 292 -22.90 37.95 4.71
CA THR A 292 -23.61 39.24 4.48
C THR A 292 -24.44 39.19 3.20
N GLN A 293 -25.77 39.31 3.44
CA GLN A 293 -26.90 39.51 2.51
C GLN A 293 -27.60 38.21 2.08
N THR A 294 -28.91 38.03 2.27
CA THR A 294 -30.07 38.90 2.42
C THR A 294 -31.28 38.08 2.86
N GLU A 295 -32.21 38.78 3.45
CA GLU A 295 -33.53 38.41 3.94
C GLU A 295 -34.43 37.48 3.11
N SER A 296 -35.23 36.75 3.89
CA SER A 296 -36.44 35.94 3.61
C SER A 296 -37.50 36.69 2.75
N PRO A 297 -38.60 36.07 2.21
CA PRO A 297 -39.48 35.18 2.95
C PRO A 297 -40.22 34.05 2.19
N ALA A 298 -40.93 33.28 2.96
CA ALA A 298 -42.19 32.56 2.71
C ALA A 298 -42.22 31.02 2.63
N GLN A 299 -42.79 30.54 3.69
CA GLN A 299 -43.44 29.25 3.95
C GLN A 299 -44.18 28.61 2.75
N LYS A 300 -44.03 27.28 2.58
CA LYS A 300 -45.17 26.41 2.42
C LYS A 300 -44.86 24.99 2.93
N THR A 301 -45.61 24.63 3.89
CA THR A 301 -45.87 23.34 4.51
C THR A 301 -46.42 22.35 3.49
N ILE A 302 -45.93 21.12 3.45
CA ILE A 302 -46.73 19.93 3.17
C ILE A 302 -46.20 18.74 3.96
N THR A 303 -47.10 18.05 4.60
CA THR A 303 -47.06 16.98 5.57
C THR A 303 -46.75 15.60 4.97
N ALA A 304 -46.05 14.82 5.78
CA ALA A 304 -46.08 13.38 6.04
C ALA A 304 -46.64 12.37 5.02
N ALA A 305 -45.90 11.30 4.82
CA ALA A 305 -46.42 9.93 4.94
C ALA A 305 -45.23 8.96 5.17
N GLU A 306 -45.34 8.25 6.28
CA GLU A 306 -44.59 7.02 6.59
C GLU A 306 -44.97 5.92 5.59
N GLU A 307 -44.03 5.07 5.26
CA GLU A 307 -44.33 3.65 5.12
C GLU A 307 -43.05 2.78 5.29
N THR A 308 -43.15 1.91 6.25
CA THR A 308 -42.28 0.81 6.64
C THR A 308 -42.33 -0.31 5.63
N ALA A 309 -41.21 -0.92 5.33
CA ALA A 309 -41.14 -2.33 4.93
C ALA A 309 -39.83 -2.97 5.30
N ALA A 310 -39.88 -3.80 6.32
CA ALA A 310 -38.89 -4.82 6.65
C ALA A 310 -39.19 -6.09 5.83
N ALA A 311 -38.15 -6.73 5.29
CA ALA A 311 -38.15 -8.18 5.04
C ALA A 311 -36.76 -8.66 4.64
N LYS A 312 -36.21 -9.44 5.51
CA LYS A 312 -35.84 -10.86 5.50
C LYS A 312 -34.49 -11.19 4.87
N ALA A 313 -33.61 -11.56 5.79
CA ALA A 313 -32.45 -12.42 5.56
C ALA A 313 -32.90 -13.82 5.14
N GLU A 314 -32.26 -14.42 4.16
CA GLU A 314 -32.26 -15.86 3.95
C GLU A 314 -30.83 -16.41 4.01
N ASP A 315 -30.68 -17.32 4.96
CA ASP A 315 -29.57 -18.24 5.19
C ASP A 315 -29.41 -19.19 4.00
N ILE A 316 -28.18 -19.39 3.53
CA ILE A 316 -27.81 -20.59 2.78
C ILE A 316 -26.55 -21.18 3.36
N GLN A 317 -26.69 -22.31 4.04
CA GLN A 317 -25.62 -23.20 4.47
C GLN A 317 -25.15 -24.12 3.32
N PRO A 318 -23.91 -24.64 3.35
CA PRO A 318 -23.35 -25.45 2.27
C PRO A 318 -23.69 -26.94 2.44
N GLU A 319 -24.10 -27.58 1.38
CA GLU A 319 -24.22 -29.02 1.27
C GLU A 319 -22.88 -29.69 0.92
N LYS A 320 -22.55 -30.70 1.72
CA LYS A 320 -21.54 -31.76 1.41
C LYS A 320 -22.21 -32.81 0.54
N THR A 321 -21.51 -33.30 -0.48
CA THR A 321 -21.38 -34.78 -0.69
C THR A 321 -20.29 -35.09 -1.69
N ALA A 322 -19.56 -36.14 -1.35
CA ALA A 322 -18.60 -36.88 -2.15
C ALA A 322 -19.29 -37.68 -3.26
N ASP A 323 -18.65 -37.93 -4.36
CA ASP A 323 -18.34 -39.34 -4.74
C ASP A 323 -17.32 -39.43 -5.87
N THR A 324 -16.51 -40.46 -5.74
CA THR A 324 -15.48 -40.96 -6.62
C THR A 324 -16.06 -41.76 -7.78
N SER A 325 -15.54 -41.59 -8.99
CA SER A 325 -15.29 -42.75 -9.86
C SER A 325 -14.38 -42.40 -11.08
N ALA A 326 -13.40 -43.24 -11.26
CA ALA A 326 -12.42 -43.26 -12.33
C ALA A 326 -13.06 -43.64 -13.66
N ILE A 327 -12.61 -42.98 -14.76
CA ILE A 327 -12.60 -43.61 -16.08
C ILE A 327 -11.29 -43.24 -16.80
N SER A 328 -10.52 -44.26 -17.06
CA SER A 328 -9.38 -44.28 -18.00
C SER A 328 -9.89 -44.33 -19.44
N ALA A 329 -9.30 -43.54 -20.33
CA ALA A 329 -9.26 -43.90 -21.76
C ALA A 329 -8.06 -43.24 -22.46
N GLU A 330 -7.21 -44.04 -22.97
CA GLU A 330 -6.17 -43.78 -23.97
C GLU A 330 -6.78 -43.16 -25.23
N ASN A 331 -6.06 -42.17 -25.84
CA ASN A 331 -5.89 -42.22 -27.31
C ASN A 331 -4.83 -41.23 -27.82
N SER A 332 -3.82 -41.81 -28.36
CA SER A 332 -2.99 -41.54 -29.57
C SER A 332 -3.09 -40.17 -30.25
N PHE A 333 -1.91 -39.56 -30.40
CA PHE A 333 -1.59 -38.47 -31.34
C PHE A 333 -1.72 -38.91 -32.82
N PRO A 334 -1.99 -37.98 -33.72
CA PRO A 334 -1.31 -37.99 -35.02
C PRO A 334 -0.41 -36.74 -35.22
N GLU A 335 0.69 -37.01 -35.90
CA GLU A 335 1.69 -36.08 -36.40
C GLU A 335 1.20 -35.21 -37.56
N ASN A 336 1.82 -34.01 -37.62
CA ASN A 336 2.13 -33.18 -38.79
C ASN A 336 1.00 -32.45 -39.54
N THR A 337 1.07 -31.13 -39.47
CA THR A 337 1.26 -30.29 -40.68
C THR A 337 1.75 -28.89 -40.31
N GLU A 338 2.77 -28.41 -41.01
CA GLU A 338 3.30 -27.05 -41.01
C GLU A 338 2.21 -26.02 -41.39
N ALA A 339 2.09 -24.95 -40.61
CA ALA A 339 1.57 -23.68 -41.08
C ALA A 339 2.03 -22.50 -40.19
N ALA A 340 2.78 -21.64 -40.85
CA ALA A 340 2.96 -20.19 -40.64
C ALA A 340 2.93 -19.64 -39.19
N ALA A 341 4.10 -19.28 -38.71
CA ALA A 341 4.33 -18.43 -37.54
C ALA A 341 3.81 -17.01 -37.79
N GLU A 342 2.69 -16.65 -37.22
CA GLU A 342 2.35 -15.26 -36.91
C GLU A 342 3.06 -14.89 -35.61
N LYS A 343 3.97 -13.92 -35.71
CA LYS A 343 4.70 -13.38 -34.56
C LYS A 343 3.73 -12.52 -33.74
N GLU A 344 3.17 -13.07 -32.69
CA GLU A 344 2.59 -12.30 -31.62
C GLU A 344 3.71 -11.46 -30.97
N LYS A 345 3.58 -10.15 -31.04
CA LYS A 345 4.45 -9.22 -30.35
C LYS A 345 4.09 -9.26 -28.86
N THR A 346 4.84 -10.00 -28.09
CA THR A 346 4.83 -9.91 -26.64
C THR A 346 5.31 -8.50 -26.26
N VAL A 347 4.41 -7.66 -25.75
CA VAL A 347 4.75 -6.35 -25.21
C VAL A 347 5.35 -6.58 -23.83
N ILE A 348 6.67 -6.54 -23.75
CA ILE A 348 7.39 -6.53 -22.47
C ILE A 348 7.27 -5.12 -21.89
N VAL A 349 6.44 -4.95 -20.87
CA VAL A 349 6.42 -3.71 -20.09
C VAL A 349 7.62 -3.75 -19.15
N ALA A 350 8.73 -3.14 -19.58
CA ALA A 350 9.88 -2.96 -18.72
C ALA A 350 9.59 -1.81 -17.74
N VAL A 351 9.31 -2.14 -16.49
CA VAL A 351 9.29 -1.15 -15.41
C VAL A 351 10.74 -0.98 -14.96
N SER A 352 11.35 0.14 -15.34
CA SER A 352 12.70 0.48 -14.92
C SER A 352 12.70 0.96 -13.47
N TYR A 353 13.15 0.13 -12.55
CA TYR A 353 13.48 0.56 -11.19
C TYR A 353 14.96 0.98 -11.17
N THR A 354 15.21 2.26 -11.39
CA THR A 354 16.54 2.82 -11.12
C THR A 354 16.71 3.03 -9.62
N HIS A 355 17.57 2.20 -9.02
CA HIS A 355 18.16 2.34 -7.68
C HIS A 355 17.20 2.29 -6.49
N LEU A 356 16.80 1.08 -6.12
CA LEU A 356 16.49 0.76 -4.74
C LEU A 356 17.55 -0.25 -4.25
N ARG A 357 18.71 0.24 -3.93
CA ARG A 357 19.67 -0.36 -2.99
C ARG A 357 19.83 0.55 -1.81
#